data_1604e85364eac3d191c0f9587db56cd2
#
_entry.id   1604e85364eac3d191c0f9587db56cd2
#
_cell.length_a   1.000
_cell.length_b   1.000
_cell.length_c   1.000
_cell.angle_alpha   90.00
_cell.angle_beta   90.00
_cell.angle_gamma   90.00
#
_symmetry.space_group_name_H-M   'P 1'
#
loop_
_entity.id
_entity.type
_entity.pdbx_description
1 polymer ?
#
loop_
_entity_poly.entity_id
_entity_poly.type
_entity_poly.pdbx_seq_one_letter_code
_entity_poly.pdbx_strand_id
1 'polypeptide(L)'
;MIQLQDIAYVRSGVTDLERAERFAVDIVGLDPVARAPGMTYLRADHRHHCLALVESSQAGVHASAFTVKDDAALDAAEAELTSYGCTVRRGSAEEARQRHVRAFIAFDDPFGNHVELVTDQSTLARPLQFGRPAAGICEFGHLCLDAPDVRAAYAFWSTLFNAKVSDWIGDAACLMRIDPVHHKLAVFQNDAAPGLCHINFQVHTLDDVMRNWRFLQRNDVHILHGPGRHPTSTAIFVYFVGPDNLTYEYSFGVERIEDDAAWRPRTFNLSEDGSIDMWLGPTQRTVSQPQLRRDGQNGSVSVGPSQSGHGR
;
A
#
# COMPACT_ATOMS: atom_id res chain seq x y z
N MET A 1 18.83 -10.31 -11.00
CA MET A 1 17.70 -10.18 -10.03
C MET A 1 17.87 -8.92 -9.21
N ILE A 2 16.93 -8.01 -9.35
CA ILE A 2 16.88 -6.70 -8.72
C ILE A 2 16.63 -6.84 -7.22
N GLN A 3 17.48 -6.21 -6.39
CA GLN A 3 17.36 -6.28 -4.93
C GLN A 3 16.63 -5.05 -4.40
N LEU A 4 15.35 -5.21 -4.09
CA LEU A 4 14.57 -4.23 -3.36
C LEU A 4 14.99 -4.22 -1.90
N GLN A 5 15.15 -3.03 -1.30
CA GLN A 5 15.54 -2.89 0.09
C GLN A 5 14.35 -2.60 1.00
N ASP A 6 13.44 -1.72 0.57
CA ASP A 6 12.22 -1.36 1.29
C ASP A 6 11.22 -0.69 0.33
N ILE A 7 9.99 -0.49 0.78
CA ILE A 7 9.06 0.43 0.14
C ILE A 7 9.51 1.86 0.41
N ALA A 8 9.52 2.70 -0.62
CA ALA A 8 9.92 4.11 -0.48
C ALA A 8 8.72 5.00 -0.18
N TYR A 9 7.76 5.04 -1.08
CA TYR A 9 6.57 5.87 -0.97
C TYR A 9 5.47 5.41 -1.93
N VAL A 10 4.27 5.95 -1.69
CA VAL A 10 3.17 5.98 -2.66
C VAL A 10 2.94 7.42 -3.09
N ARG A 11 2.75 7.66 -4.39
CA ARG A 11 2.24 8.91 -4.96
C ARG A 11 0.80 8.69 -5.37
N SER A 12 -0.10 9.45 -4.77
CA SER A 12 -1.54 9.33 -5.01
C SER A 12 -2.10 10.63 -5.58
N GLY A 13 -2.70 10.56 -6.75
CA GLY A 13 -3.51 11.63 -7.31
C GLY A 13 -4.81 11.77 -6.52
N VAL A 14 -5.14 12.98 -6.12
CA VAL A 14 -6.35 13.30 -5.34
C VAL A 14 -7.10 14.47 -5.96
N THR A 15 -8.43 14.44 -5.89
CA THR A 15 -9.28 15.46 -6.52
C THR A 15 -9.45 16.71 -5.64
N ASP A 16 -9.20 16.60 -4.35
CA ASP A 16 -9.21 17.69 -3.36
C ASP A 16 -8.01 17.50 -2.42
N LEU A 17 -6.91 18.18 -2.75
CA LEU A 17 -5.65 18.06 -2.02
C LEU A 17 -5.76 18.46 -0.57
N GLU A 18 -6.51 19.52 -0.27
CA GLU A 18 -6.67 20.01 1.10
C GLU A 18 -7.47 19.02 1.97
N ARG A 19 -8.55 18.46 1.42
CA ARG A 19 -9.35 17.44 2.08
C ARG A 19 -8.54 16.17 2.32
N ALA A 20 -7.78 15.71 1.33
CA ALA A 20 -6.96 14.52 1.43
C ALA A 20 -5.83 14.69 2.45
N GLU A 21 -5.17 15.87 2.47
CA GLU A 21 -4.15 16.20 3.45
C GLU A 21 -4.72 16.25 4.87
N ARG A 22 -5.85 16.96 5.08
CA ARG A 22 -6.49 16.98 6.41
C ARG A 22 -6.84 15.58 6.89
N PHE A 23 -7.37 14.72 6.03
CA PHE A 23 -7.66 13.35 6.40
C PHE A 23 -6.39 12.57 6.79
N ALA A 24 -5.32 12.69 6.01
CA ALA A 24 -4.06 12.01 6.29
C ALA A 24 -3.40 12.50 7.60
N VAL A 25 -3.54 13.80 7.93
CA VAL A 25 -2.97 14.39 9.16
C VAL A 25 -3.87 14.13 10.37
N ASP A 26 -5.15 14.46 10.28
CA ASP A 26 -6.05 14.50 11.44
C ASP A 26 -6.68 13.14 11.73
N ILE A 27 -6.93 12.33 10.71
CA ILE A 27 -7.57 11.01 10.86
C ILE A 27 -6.51 9.90 10.86
N VAL A 28 -5.71 9.79 9.79
CA VAL A 28 -4.63 8.79 9.76
C VAL A 28 -3.54 9.13 10.76
N GLY A 29 -3.21 10.41 10.95
CA GLY A 29 -2.27 10.87 11.98
C GLY A 29 -0.85 11.04 11.49
N LEU A 30 -0.60 11.10 10.17
CA LEU A 30 0.71 11.25 9.59
C LEU A 30 1.36 12.62 9.93
N ASP A 31 2.69 12.67 9.88
CA ASP A 31 3.45 13.90 10.04
C ASP A 31 3.52 14.67 8.72
N PRO A 32 2.91 15.89 8.62
CA PRO A 32 3.04 16.72 7.43
C PRO A 32 4.44 17.30 7.33
N VAL A 33 5.13 17.05 6.23
CA VAL A 33 6.53 17.43 6.02
C VAL A 33 6.66 18.75 5.32
N ALA A 34 6.07 18.86 4.14
CA ALA A 34 6.18 20.01 3.25
C ALA A 34 5.01 20.07 2.28
N ARG A 35 4.74 21.27 1.79
CA ARG A 35 3.85 21.51 0.65
C ARG A 35 4.67 22.07 -0.51
N ALA A 36 4.33 21.64 -1.73
CA ALA A 36 4.78 22.22 -2.97
C ALA A 36 3.54 22.57 -3.82
N PRO A 37 3.66 23.35 -4.89
CA PRO A 37 2.52 23.64 -5.75
C PRO A 37 1.82 22.33 -6.21
N GLY A 38 0.54 22.19 -5.87
CA GLY A 38 -0.26 21.00 -6.19
C GLY A 38 0.17 19.71 -5.49
N MET A 39 0.93 19.77 -4.38
CA MET A 39 1.47 18.57 -3.73
C MET A 39 1.68 18.76 -2.25
N THR A 40 1.43 17.70 -1.47
CA THR A 40 1.82 17.62 -0.06
C THR A 40 2.52 16.31 0.24
N TYR A 41 3.47 16.34 1.17
CA TYR A 41 4.28 15.20 1.57
C TYR A 41 4.03 14.85 3.04
N LEU A 42 3.80 13.57 3.30
CA LEU A 42 3.47 13.05 4.61
C LEU A 42 4.37 11.85 4.94
N ARG A 43 4.76 11.72 6.21
CA ARG A 43 5.64 10.64 6.65
C ARG A 43 5.11 9.92 7.88
N ALA A 44 5.57 8.67 8.02
CA ALA A 44 5.33 7.80 9.18
C ALA A 44 6.61 7.50 9.97
N ASP A 45 7.78 7.80 9.39
CA ASP A 45 9.10 7.48 9.95
C ASP A 45 10.16 8.53 9.55
N HIS A 46 11.44 8.17 9.58
CA HIS A 46 12.57 9.07 9.31
C HIS A 46 12.71 9.50 7.84
N ARG A 47 12.07 8.80 6.89
CA ARG A 47 12.07 9.18 5.47
C ARG A 47 11.49 10.57 5.27
N HIS A 48 11.88 11.25 4.19
CA HIS A 48 11.26 12.52 3.85
C HIS A 48 9.73 12.37 3.75
N HIS A 49 9.26 11.33 3.07
CA HIS A 49 7.83 11.01 3.00
C HIS A 49 7.63 9.53 2.67
N CYS A 50 6.49 9.00 3.04
CA CYS A 50 5.99 7.71 2.60
C CYS A 50 4.69 7.85 1.78
N LEU A 51 4.04 9.00 1.84
CA LEU A 51 2.86 9.34 1.04
C LEU A 51 3.02 10.74 0.46
N ALA A 52 2.91 10.86 -0.86
CA ALA A 52 2.80 12.13 -1.56
C ALA A 52 1.40 12.22 -2.18
N LEU A 53 0.61 13.20 -1.74
CA LEU A 53 -0.69 13.53 -2.35
C LEU A 53 -0.45 14.57 -3.43
N VAL A 54 -0.96 14.32 -4.63
CA VAL A 54 -0.76 15.15 -5.82
C VAL A 54 -2.12 15.60 -6.33
N GLU A 55 -2.33 16.89 -6.46
CA GLU A 55 -3.57 17.42 -7.04
C GLU A 55 -3.75 16.90 -8.46
N SER A 56 -4.91 16.34 -8.74
CA SER A 56 -5.23 15.73 -10.03
C SER A 56 -6.71 15.93 -10.36
N SER A 57 -7.02 16.03 -11.65
CA SER A 57 -8.41 16.08 -12.11
C SER A 57 -9.16 14.77 -11.87
N GLN A 58 -8.43 13.68 -11.68
CA GLN A 58 -8.96 12.35 -11.36
C GLN A 58 -8.09 11.71 -10.28
N ALA A 59 -8.72 11.04 -9.34
CA ALA A 59 -8.00 10.27 -8.34
C ALA A 59 -7.38 9.01 -8.95
N GLY A 60 -6.21 8.63 -8.48
CA GLY A 60 -5.53 7.43 -8.95
C GLY A 60 -4.14 7.26 -8.35
N VAL A 61 -3.54 6.10 -8.59
CA VAL A 61 -2.15 5.83 -8.18
C VAL A 61 -1.22 6.36 -9.27
N HIS A 62 -0.37 7.31 -8.91
CA HIS A 62 0.66 7.84 -9.80
C HIS A 62 1.94 7.01 -9.75
N ALA A 63 2.29 6.45 -8.59
CA ALA A 63 3.41 5.52 -8.45
C ALA A 63 3.38 4.78 -7.10
N SER A 64 3.87 3.54 -7.13
CA SER A 64 4.30 2.77 -5.97
C SER A 64 5.81 2.58 -6.06
N ALA A 65 6.57 3.07 -5.07
CA ALA A 65 8.01 3.15 -5.16
C ALA A 65 8.72 2.23 -4.18
N PHE A 66 9.85 1.66 -4.64
CA PHE A 66 10.75 0.82 -3.85
C PHE A 66 12.18 1.35 -3.92
N THR A 67 12.92 1.18 -2.84
CA THR A 67 14.34 1.57 -2.80
C THR A 67 15.23 0.45 -3.34
N VAL A 68 16.26 0.84 -4.08
CA VAL A 68 17.42 0.00 -4.42
C VAL A 68 18.68 0.61 -3.83
N LYS A 69 19.74 -0.18 -3.75
CA LYS A 69 20.93 0.15 -2.95
C LYS A 69 21.62 1.45 -3.35
N ASP A 70 21.87 1.62 -4.64
CA ASP A 70 22.68 2.72 -5.18
C ASP A 70 22.42 2.88 -6.70
N ASP A 71 23.09 3.86 -7.31
CA ASP A 71 22.91 4.16 -8.73
C ASP A 71 23.36 2.99 -9.63
N ALA A 72 24.37 2.22 -9.24
CA ALA A 72 24.78 1.04 -10.00
C ALA A 72 23.70 -0.05 -9.97
N ALA A 73 23.04 -0.23 -8.83
CA ALA A 73 21.90 -1.14 -8.72
C ALA A 73 20.71 -0.64 -9.55
N LEU A 74 20.50 0.68 -9.61
CA LEU A 74 19.46 1.29 -10.44
C LEU A 74 19.73 1.09 -11.94
N ASP A 75 20.99 1.28 -12.38
CA ASP A 75 21.42 1.04 -13.78
C ASP A 75 21.25 -0.44 -14.17
N ALA A 76 21.62 -1.34 -13.28
CA ALA A 76 21.42 -2.77 -13.48
C ALA A 76 19.94 -3.15 -13.57
N ALA A 77 19.10 -2.54 -12.72
CA ALA A 77 17.64 -2.73 -12.73
C ALA A 77 17.01 -2.25 -14.04
N GLU A 78 17.43 -1.08 -14.56
CA GLU A 78 16.98 -0.55 -15.84
C GLU A 78 17.30 -1.53 -16.99
N ALA A 79 18.52 -2.05 -17.01
CA ALA A 79 18.94 -3.03 -18.03
C ALA A 79 18.16 -4.35 -17.93
N GLU A 80 17.96 -4.88 -16.72
CA GLU A 80 17.25 -6.14 -16.49
C GLU A 80 15.76 -6.02 -16.87
N LEU A 81 15.08 -4.94 -16.43
CA LEU A 81 13.68 -4.66 -16.79
C LEU A 81 13.49 -4.47 -18.30
N THR A 82 14.40 -3.73 -18.95
CA THR A 82 14.39 -3.53 -20.42
C THR A 82 14.58 -4.86 -21.14
N SER A 83 15.51 -5.70 -20.68
CA SER A 83 15.75 -7.03 -21.23
C SER A 83 14.55 -7.97 -21.07
N TYR A 84 13.79 -7.82 -20.01
CA TYR A 84 12.54 -8.56 -19.79
C TYR A 84 11.40 -8.09 -20.71
N GLY A 85 11.49 -6.89 -21.26
CA GLY A 85 10.49 -6.30 -22.16
C GLY A 85 9.67 -5.16 -21.56
N CYS A 86 10.02 -4.69 -20.36
CA CYS A 86 9.38 -3.50 -19.79
C CYS A 86 9.87 -2.24 -20.50
N THR A 87 8.95 -1.29 -20.72
CA THR A 87 9.33 0.08 -21.12
C THR A 87 9.76 0.84 -19.89
N VAL A 88 11.06 1.10 -19.78
CA VAL A 88 11.64 1.80 -18.63
C VAL A 88 11.96 3.25 -19.00
N ARG A 89 11.60 4.18 -18.12
CA ARG A 89 11.93 5.60 -18.23
C ARG A 89 12.78 6.04 -17.05
N ARG A 90 13.93 6.64 -17.33
CA ARG A 90 14.71 7.31 -16.29
C ARG A 90 14.12 8.71 -16.00
N GLY A 91 13.95 9.02 -14.72
CA GLY A 91 13.48 10.34 -14.30
C GLY A 91 14.51 11.44 -14.53
N SER A 92 14.05 12.64 -14.83
CA SER A 92 14.87 13.83 -14.89
C SER A 92 15.34 14.26 -13.48
N ALA A 93 16.38 15.09 -13.42
CA ALA A 93 16.86 15.66 -12.16
C ALA A 93 15.78 16.48 -11.42
N GLU A 94 14.87 17.14 -12.16
CA GLU A 94 13.75 17.88 -11.58
C GLU A 94 12.73 16.94 -10.96
N GLU A 95 12.35 15.89 -11.66
CA GLU A 95 11.42 14.87 -11.14
C GLU A 95 12.00 14.12 -9.92
N ALA A 96 13.33 13.87 -9.91
CA ALA A 96 14.00 13.27 -8.76
C ALA A 96 13.98 14.22 -7.55
N ARG A 97 14.20 15.53 -7.74
CA ARG A 97 14.05 16.53 -6.66
C ARG A 97 12.63 16.55 -6.08
N GLN A 98 11.59 16.50 -6.94
CA GLN A 98 10.19 16.43 -6.49
C GLN A 98 9.87 15.16 -5.71
N ARG A 99 10.64 14.08 -5.90
CA ARG A 99 10.52 12.82 -5.17
C ARG A 99 11.42 12.76 -3.94
N HIS A 100 12.25 13.76 -3.72
CA HIS A 100 13.26 13.78 -2.68
C HIS A 100 14.16 12.53 -2.70
N VAL A 101 14.57 12.13 -3.92
CA VAL A 101 15.48 11.01 -4.18
C VAL A 101 16.66 11.50 -5.05
N ARG A 102 17.76 10.75 -5.08
CA ARG A 102 18.89 11.08 -5.94
C ARG A 102 18.56 10.79 -7.40
N ALA A 103 18.05 9.63 -7.68
CA ALA A 103 17.66 9.17 -9.01
C ALA A 103 16.51 8.16 -8.91
N PHE A 104 15.80 7.98 -10.02
CA PHE A 104 14.79 6.93 -10.13
C PHE A 104 14.62 6.50 -11.59
N ILE A 105 14.10 5.28 -11.74
CA ILE A 105 13.50 4.77 -12.96
C ILE A 105 12.03 4.48 -12.72
N ALA A 106 11.22 4.59 -13.77
CA ALA A 106 9.80 4.29 -13.73
C ALA A 106 9.43 3.31 -14.86
N PHE A 107 8.56 2.37 -14.56
CA PHE A 107 8.02 1.41 -15.51
C PHE A 107 6.62 0.99 -15.10
N ASP A 108 5.86 0.43 -16.03
CA ASP A 108 4.63 -0.26 -15.70
C ASP A 108 4.94 -1.76 -15.57
N ASP A 109 4.40 -2.38 -14.52
CA ASP A 109 4.41 -3.84 -14.46
C ASP A 109 3.51 -4.43 -15.58
N PRO A 110 3.58 -5.74 -15.88
CA PRO A 110 2.78 -6.32 -16.94
C PRO A 110 1.26 -6.16 -16.79
N PHE A 111 0.81 -5.75 -15.61
CA PHE A 111 -0.61 -5.58 -15.28
C PHE A 111 -1.04 -4.12 -15.29
N GLY A 112 -0.11 -3.19 -15.55
CA GLY A 112 -0.34 -1.76 -15.65
C GLY A 112 -0.19 -0.98 -14.36
N ASN A 113 0.37 -1.57 -13.30
CA ASN A 113 0.73 -0.81 -12.10
C ASN A 113 1.98 0.01 -12.37
N HIS A 114 1.92 1.31 -12.08
CA HIS A 114 3.08 2.19 -12.23
C HIS A 114 4.03 2.04 -11.03
N VAL A 115 5.26 1.63 -11.31
CA VAL A 115 6.29 1.32 -10.31
C VAL A 115 7.49 2.22 -10.52
N GLU A 116 8.04 2.72 -9.41
CA GLU A 116 9.31 3.46 -9.41
C GLU A 116 10.36 2.70 -8.59
N LEU A 117 11.58 2.62 -9.09
CA LEU A 117 12.75 2.23 -8.30
C LEU A 117 13.59 3.46 -8.04
N VAL A 118 13.95 3.69 -6.79
CA VAL A 118 14.61 4.93 -6.35
C VAL A 118 15.90 4.67 -5.60
N THR A 119 16.84 5.64 -5.66
CA THR A 119 18.06 5.64 -4.86
C THR A 119 18.11 6.84 -3.92
N ASP A 120 18.73 6.65 -2.74
CA ASP A 120 19.00 7.71 -1.76
C ASP A 120 17.79 8.62 -1.49
N GLN A 121 16.69 8.02 -1.05
CA GLN A 121 15.56 8.81 -0.55
C GLN A 121 16.03 9.67 0.63
N SER A 122 15.75 10.95 0.57
CA SER A 122 16.11 11.91 1.62
C SER A 122 15.49 11.54 2.95
N THR A 123 16.21 11.77 4.02
CA THR A 123 15.74 11.61 5.41
C THR A 123 15.67 12.96 6.11
N LEU A 124 14.83 13.08 7.12
CA LEU A 124 14.66 14.30 7.89
C LEU A 124 15.14 14.10 9.32
N ALA A 125 16.11 14.91 9.73
CA ALA A 125 16.68 14.89 11.09
C ALA A 125 15.70 15.41 12.16
N ARG A 126 14.69 16.23 11.78
CA ARG A 126 13.73 16.70 12.77
C ARG A 126 12.89 15.55 13.34
N PRO A 127 12.53 15.58 14.63
CA PRO A 127 11.60 14.61 15.21
C PRO A 127 10.28 14.55 14.45
N LEU A 128 9.63 13.40 14.49
CA LEU A 128 8.27 13.23 13.97
C LEU A 128 7.29 14.12 14.74
N GLN A 129 6.43 14.79 14.02
CA GLN A 129 5.37 15.65 14.55
C GLN A 129 4.03 15.19 13.99
N PHE A 130 3.61 14.00 14.43
CA PHE A 130 2.35 13.42 14.00
C PHE A 130 1.17 14.35 14.23
N GLY A 131 0.31 14.50 13.22
CA GLY A 131 -0.93 15.26 13.35
C GLY A 131 -1.83 14.70 14.45
N ARG A 132 -1.81 13.36 14.62
CA ARG A 132 -2.48 12.66 15.71
C ARG A 132 -1.52 11.66 16.39
N PRO A 133 -0.70 12.10 17.36
CA PRO A 133 0.26 11.21 18.04
C PRO A 133 -0.38 9.97 18.66
N ALA A 134 -1.65 10.07 19.13
CA ALA A 134 -2.40 8.94 19.67
C ALA A 134 -2.73 7.83 18.64
N ALA A 135 -2.42 8.02 17.35
CA ALA A 135 -2.51 6.96 16.36
C ALA A 135 -1.48 5.85 16.62
N GLY A 136 -0.34 6.20 17.23
CA GLY A 136 0.72 5.24 17.56
C GLY A 136 1.45 4.69 16.33
N ILE A 137 1.45 5.41 15.19
CA ILE A 137 2.13 4.98 13.97
C ILE A 137 3.64 4.88 14.23
N CYS A 138 4.25 3.80 13.75
CA CYS A 138 5.69 3.58 13.88
C CYS A 138 6.39 3.20 12.57
N GLU A 139 5.64 2.80 11.53
CA GLU A 139 6.24 2.37 10.26
C GLU A 139 5.22 2.48 9.12
N PHE A 140 5.71 2.77 7.90
CA PHE A 140 5.02 2.47 6.66
C PHE A 140 5.24 0.98 6.35
N GLY A 141 4.24 0.15 6.65
CA GLY A 141 4.40 -1.30 6.77
C GLY A 141 4.44 -2.03 5.44
N HIS A 142 3.43 -1.86 4.60
CA HIS A 142 3.32 -2.50 3.28
C HIS A 142 2.39 -1.75 2.34
N LEU A 143 2.43 -2.13 1.08
CA LEU A 143 1.47 -1.74 0.06
C LEU A 143 0.90 -2.96 -0.67
N CYS A 144 -0.32 -2.83 -1.17
CA CYS A 144 -0.99 -3.90 -1.90
C CYS A 144 -1.42 -3.40 -3.28
N LEU A 145 -1.02 -4.13 -4.32
CA LEU A 145 -1.38 -3.85 -5.70
C LEU A 145 -2.50 -4.77 -6.17
N ASP A 146 -3.16 -4.37 -7.24
CA ASP A 146 -4.15 -5.17 -7.94
C ASP A 146 -3.56 -5.78 -9.22
N ALA A 147 -3.95 -7.00 -9.56
CA ALA A 147 -3.64 -7.62 -10.85
C ALA A 147 -4.76 -8.57 -11.27
N PRO A 148 -5.02 -8.74 -12.58
CA PRO A 148 -6.02 -9.68 -13.07
C PRO A 148 -5.58 -11.15 -12.97
N ASP A 149 -4.30 -11.41 -12.74
CA ASP A 149 -3.72 -12.74 -12.55
C ASP A 149 -2.63 -12.68 -11.48
N VAL A 150 -2.98 -13.12 -10.28
CA VAL A 150 -2.07 -13.11 -9.12
C VAL A 150 -0.88 -14.06 -9.31
N ARG A 151 -1.06 -15.18 -10.03
CA ARG A 151 0.04 -16.13 -10.29
C ARG A 151 1.05 -15.56 -11.28
N ALA A 152 0.57 -14.91 -12.33
CA ALA A 152 1.43 -14.20 -13.27
C ALA A 152 2.13 -13.00 -12.61
N ALA A 153 1.43 -12.27 -11.72
CA ALA A 153 2.04 -11.19 -10.95
C ALA A 153 3.15 -11.71 -10.03
N TYR A 154 2.91 -12.80 -9.30
CA TYR A 154 3.96 -13.45 -8.52
C TYR A 154 5.16 -13.87 -9.40
N ALA A 155 4.91 -14.48 -10.57
CA ALA A 155 5.98 -14.89 -11.46
C ALA A 155 6.86 -13.69 -11.89
N PHE A 156 6.26 -12.55 -12.21
CA PHE A 156 6.97 -11.31 -12.52
C PHE A 156 7.83 -10.83 -11.34
N TRP A 157 7.22 -10.65 -10.16
CA TRP A 157 7.90 -10.12 -8.98
C TRP A 157 8.98 -11.05 -8.43
N SER A 158 8.79 -12.38 -8.50
CA SER A 158 9.78 -13.36 -8.02
C SER A 158 10.90 -13.65 -9.02
N THR A 159 10.67 -13.40 -10.32
CA THR A 159 11.69 -13.61 -11.35
C THR A 159 12.66 -12.43 -11.43
N LEU A 160 12.13 -11.22 -11.43
CA LEU A 160 12.94 -10.00 -11.60
C LEU A 160 13.45 -9.47 -10.27
N PHE A 161 12.68 -9.62 -9.18
CA PHE A 161 12.99 -9.03 -7.89
C PHE A 161 13.21 -10.09 -6.81
N ASN A 162 13.82 -9.70 -5.71
CA ASN A 162 13.98 -10.55 -4.52
C ASN A 162 12.66 -10.79 -3.75
N ALA A 163 11.52 -10.64 -4.40
CA ALA A 163 10.22 -10.85 -3.78
C ALA A 163 9.96 -12.35 -3.63
N LYS A 164 9.82 -12.80 -2.39
CA LYS A 164 9.55 -14.20 -2.05
C LYS A 164 8.15 -14.32 -1.48
N VAL A 165 7.40 -15.32 -1.94
CA VAL A 165 6.09 -15.60 -1.36
C VAL A 165 6.22 -15.98 0.10
N SER A 166 5.41 -15.36 0.95
CA SER A 166 5.22 -15.74 2.34
C SER A 166 3.99 -16.61 2.50
N ASP A 167 2.86 -16.17 1.96
CA ASP A 167 1.63 -16.97 1.95
C ASP A 167 0.76 -16.64 0.73
N TRP A 168 -0.20 -17.53 0.47
CA TRP A 168 -1.24 -17.39 -0.52
C TRP A 168 -2.62 -17.32 0.14
N ILE A 169 -3.54 -16.56 -0.46
CA ILE A 169 -4.97 -16.66 -0.17
C ILE A 169 -5.63 -17.22 -1.44
N GLY A 170 -5.58 -18.54 -1.60
CA GLY A 170 -6.01 -19.23 -2.80
C GLY A 170 -5.38 -18.64 -4.08
N ASP A 171 -6.23 -18.32 -5.05
CA ASP A 171 -5.86 -17.55 -6.24
C ASP A 171 -6.22 -16.05 -6.11
N ALA A 172 -6.70 -15.64 -4.92
CA ALA A 172 -7.14 -14.27 -4.69
C ALA A 172 -6.03 -13.32 -4.25
N ALA A 173 -4.96 -13.81 -3.61
CA ALA A 173 -3.85 -12.96 -3.21
C ALA A 173 -2.53 -13.72 -3.04
N CYS A 174 -1.43 -13.00 -3.29
CA CYS A 174 -0.06 -13.39 -3.00
C CYS A 174 0.56 -12.33 -2.09
N LEU A 175 1.05 -12.77 -0.92
CA LEU A 175 1.75 -11.92 0.04
C LEU A 175 3.24 -12.20 -0.08
N MET A 176 4.04 -11.16 -0.37
CA MET A 176 5.46 -11.29 -0.69
C MET A 176 6.33 -10.47 0.23
N ARG A 177 7.42 -11.07 0.70
CA ARG A 177 8.47 -10.39 1.46
C ARG A 177 9.65 -10.03 0.58
N ILE A 178 10.32 -8.94 0.91
CA ILE A 178 11.61 -8.51 0.36
C ILE A 178 12.67 -8.39 1.48
N ASP A 179 12.22 -8.47 2.71
CA ASP A 179 12.98 -8.46 3.95
C ASP A 179 12.35 -9.49 4.95
N PRO A 180 12.76 -9.58 6.22
CA PRO A 180 12.15 -10.50 7.17
C PRO A 180 10.68 -10.23 7.53
N VAL A 181 10.10 -9.07 7.22
CA VAL A 181 8.67 -8.81 7.46
C VAL A 181 7.84 -9.70 6.55
N HIS A 182 6.78 -10.33 7.10
CA HIS A 182 5.95 -11.30 6.38
C HIS A 182 5.59 -10.84 4.96
N HIS A 183 5.24 -9.56 4.78
CA HIS A 183 5.09 -8.98 3.46
C HIS A 183 5.29 -7.46 3.49
N LYS A 184 5.97 -6.96 2.48
CA LYS A 184 6.08 -5.53 2.12
C LYS A 184 5.28 -5.22 0.86
N LEU A 185 5.01 -6.25 0.07
CA LEU A 185 4.21 -6.19 -1.14
C LEU A 185 3.18 -7.32 -1.12
N ALA A 186 1.94 -7.01 -1.40
CA ALA A 186 0.94 -8.01 -1.76
C ALA A 186 0.29 -7.68 -3.10
N VAL A 187 -0.18 -8.72 -3.79
CA VAL A 187 -0.98 -8.57 -5.02
C VAL A 187 -2.31 -9.27 -4.81
N PHE A 188 -3.39 -8.55 -5.10
CA PHE A 188 -4.75 -9.06 -5.01
C PHE A 188 -5.38 -9.23 -6.40
N GLN A 189 -6.18 -10.28 -6.54
CA GLN A 189 -6.95 -10.53 -7.75
C GLN A 189 -7.97 -9.42 -7.97
N ASN A 190 -7.88 -8.75 -9.10
CA ASN A 190 -8.84 -7.74 -9.52
C ASN A 190 -8.86 -7.61 -11.04
N ASP A 191 -9.95 -8.07 -11.65
CA ASP A 191 -10.11 -8.08 -13.11
C ASP A 191 -10.46 -6.70 -13.69
N ALA A 192 -10.84 -5.75 -12.84
CA ALA A 192 -11.40 -4.50 -13.32
C ALA A 192 -10.31 -3.52 -13.80
N ALA A 193 -9.22 -3.36 -13.06
CA ALA A 193 -8.11 -2.46 -13.42
C ALA A 193 -6.93 -2.60 -12.44
N PRO A 194 -5.70 -2.27 -12.88
CA PRO A 194 -4.57 -2.11 -11.98
C PRO A 194 -4.81 -0.98 -10.97
N GLY A 195 -4.16 -1.03 -9.84
CA GLY A 195 -4.28 -0.02 -8.82
C GLY A 195 -3.68 -0.41 -7.49
N LEU A 196 -3.96 0.43 -6.50
CA LEU A 196 -3.55 0.24 -5.12
C LEU A 196 -4.76 -0.23 -4.31
N CYS A 197 -4.71 -1.47 -3.82
CA CYS A 197 -5.74 -2.01 -2.96
C CYS A 197 -5.78 -1.28 -1.61
N HIS A 198 -4.62 -1.13 -0.96
CA HIS A 198 -4.46 -0.36 0.27
C HIS A 198 -3.00 -0.05 0.57
N ILE A 199 -2.80 0.87 1.52
CA ILE A 199 -1.52 1.14 2.17
C ILE A 199 -1.64 0.90 3.67
N ASN A 200 -0.59 0.35 4.26
CA ASN A 200 -0.57 -0.03 5.67
C ASN A 200 0.37 0.85 6.50
N PHE A 201 -0.08 1.19 7.69
CA PHE A 201 0.74 1.79 8.74
C PHE A 201 0.75 0.88 9.97
N GLN A 202 1.95 0.42 10.34
CA GLN A 202 2.15 -0.30 11.59
C GLN A 202 1.99 0.66 12.78
N VAL A 203 1.39 0.15 13.85
CA VAL A 203 1.28 0.86 15.13
C VAL A 203 2.02 0.10 16.23
N HIS A 204 2.36 0.79 17.33
CA HIS A 204 3.20 0.21 18.37
C HIS A 204 2.55 -0.91 19.18
N THR A 205 1.23 -0.89 19.35
CA THR A 205 0.53 -1.83 20.27
C THR A 205 -0.83 -2.24 19.74
N LEU A 206 -1.34 -3.37 20.26
CA LEU A 206 -2.74 -3.75 20.05
C LEU A 206 -3.70 -2.65 20.51
N ASP A 207 -3.41 -2.00 21.64
CA ASP A 207 -4.25 -0.93 22.16
C ASP A 207 -4.32 0.26 21.19
N ASP A 208 -3.26 0.49 20.40
CA ASP A 208 -3.30 1.52 19.36
C ASP A 208 -4.29 1.14 18.25
N VAL A 209 -4.33 -0.12 17.82
CA VAL A 209 -5.34 -0.59 16.84
C VAL A 209 -6.74 -0.35 17.38
N MET A 210 -7.01 -0.73 18.63
CA MET A 210 -8.33 -0.60 19.25
C MET A 210 -8.73 0.86 19.51
N ARG A 211 -7.78 1.71 19.93
CA ARG A 211 -8.01 3.15 20.05
C ARG A 211 -8.31 3.80 18.70
N ASN A 212 -7.57 3.43 17.66
CA ASN A 212 -7.80 3.90 16.30
C ASN A 212 -9.17 3.46 15.79
N TRP A 213 -9.53 2.19 15.96
CA TRP A 213 -10.87 1.70 15.61
C TRP A 213 -11.98 2.53 16.26
N ARG A 214 -11.88 2.79 17.56
CA ARG A 214 -12.88 3.60 18.26
C ARG A 214 -12.86 5.07 17.81
N PHE A 215 -11.68 5.61 17.52
CA PHE A 215 -11.53 6.96 16.98
C PHE A 215 -12.19 7.09 15.60
N LEU A 216 -11.96 6.16 14.70
CA LEU A 216 -12.58 6.12 13.36
C LEU A 216 -14.11 6.12 13.45
N GLN A 217 -14.68 5.29 14.33
CA GLN A 217 -16.13 5.26 14.57
C GLN A 217 -16.69 6.61 15.06
N ARG A 218 -16.00 7.29 15.96
CA ARG A 218 -16.43 8.59 16.52
C ARG A 218 -16.34 9.74 15.52
N ASN A 219 -15.56 9.56 14.46
CA ASN A 219 -15.39 10.55 13.40
C ASN A 219 -16.12 10.13 12.11
N ASP A 220 -17.05 9.19 12.20
CA ASP A 220 -17.87 8.70 11.09
C ASP A 220 -17.06 8.28 9.86
N VAL A 221 -15.84 7.74 10.10
CA VAL A 221 -14.98 7.22 9.04
C VAL A 221 -15.50 5.84 8.62
N HIS A 222 -15.59 5.61 7.32
CA HIS A 222 -16.02 4.32 6.79
C HIS A 222 -14.99 3.23 7.07
N ILE A 223 -15.34 2.27 7.94
CA ILE A 223 -14.53 1.11 8.28
C ILE A 223 -14.95 -0.05 7.38
N LEU A 224 -14.02 -0.54 6.56
CA LEU A 224 -14.28 -1.66 5.66
C LEU A 224 -14.29 -3.00 6.38
N HIS A 225 -13.32 -3.22 7.27
CA HIS A 225 -13.13 -4.49 7.95
C HIS A 225 -12.33 -4.31 9.23
N GLY A 226 -12.69 -5.05 10.25
CA GLY A 226 -11.98 -5.11 11.52
C GLY A 226 -12.66 -4.35 12.68
N PRO A 227 -12.09 -4.41 13.88
CA PRO A 227 -10.79 -5.05 14.14
C PRO A 227 -10.84 -6.55 13.91
N GLY A 228 -9.75 -7.08 13.35
CA GLY A 228 -9.60 -8.49 13.02
C GLY A 228 -8.15 -8.95 13.18
N ARG A 229 -7.90 -10.24 12.92
CA ARG A 229 -6.55 -10.82 12.92
C ARG A 229 -6.34 -11.72 11.71
N HIS A 230 -5.32 -11.41 10.91
CA HIS A 230 -4.97 -12.23 9.75
C HIS A 230 -4.35 -13.57 10.16
N PRO A 231 -4.80 -14.71 9.61
CA PRO A 231 -4.13 -15.99 9.81
C PRO A 231 -2.79 -16.08 9.07
N THR A 232 -2.62 -15.30 8.00
CA THR A 232 -1.38 -15.24 7.21
C THR A 232 -0.25 -14.58 8.00
N SER A 233 -0.32 -13.29 8.18
CA SER A 233 0.74 -12.48 8.79
C SER A 233 0.64 -12.34 10.31
N THR A 234 -0.35 -12.93 10.94
CA THR A 234 -0.70 -12.77 12.38
C THR A 234 -1.07 -11.34 12.80
N ALA A 235 -1.00 -10.38 11.89
CA ALA A 235 -1.27 -8.99 12.17
C ALA A 235 -2.73 -8.76 12.61
N ILE A 236 -2.89 -7.97 13.66
CA ILE A 236 -4.19 -7.44 14.08
C ILE A 236 -4.41 -6.12 13.33
N PHE A 237 -5.57 -5.95 12.73
CA PHE A 237 -5.80 -4.91 11.74
C PHE A 237 -7.13 -4.18 11.87
N VAL A 238 -7.23 -3.02 11.24
CA VAL A 238 -8.47 -2.33 10.87
C VAL A 238 -8.27 -1.60 9.54
N TYR A 239 -9.19 -1.85 8.58
CA TYR A 239 -9.23 -1.17 7.27
C TYR A 239 -10.27 -0.07 7.26
N PHE A 240 -9.92 1.08 6.68
CA PHE A 240 -10.83 2.22 6.56
C PHE A 240 -10.54 3.03 5.29
N VAL A 241 -11.54 3.79 4.85
CA VAL A 241 -11.51 4.51 3.57
C VAL A 241 -11.35 6.00 3.81
N GLY A 242 -10.39 6.59 3.10
CA GLY A 242 -10.18 8.02 3.02
C GLY A 242 -10.81 8.65 1.77
N PRO A 243 -10.53 9.95 1.55
CA PRO A 243 -10.91 10.63 0.32
C PRO A 243 -10.43 9.89 -0.93
N ASP A 244 -11.19 10.04 -2.00
CA ASP A 244 -10.89 9.44 -3.30
C ASP A 244 -10.72 7.92 -3.29
N ASN A 245 -11.32 7.24 -2.29
CA ASN A 245 -11.27 5.79 -2.08
C ASN A 245 -9.87 5.24 -1.76
N LEU A 246 -8.93 6.05 -1.32
CA LEU A 246 -7.67 5.52 -0.80
C LEU A 246 -7.95 4.73 0.48
N THR A 247 -7.68 3.44 0.43
CA THR A 247 -7.86 2.55 1.58
C THR A 247 -6.59 2.53 2.43
N TYR A 248 -6.78 2.71 3.73
CA TYR A 248 -5.74 2.66 4.74
C TYR A 248 -5.94 1.46 5.65
N GLU A 249 -4.84 0.93 6.15
CA GLU A 249 -4.84 -0.10 7.19
C GLU A 249 -3.96 0.36 8.35
N TYR A 250 -4.47 0.24 9.58
CA TYR A 250 -3.59 0.14 10.76
C TYR A 250 -3.41 -1.31 11.11
N SER A 251 -2.17 -1.71 11.43
CA SER A 251 -1.92 -3.06 11.91
C SER A 251 -0.83 -3.13 12.98
N PHE A 252 -0.87 -4.22 13.75
CA PHE A 252 0.09 -4.52 14.81
C PHE A 252 0.41 -6.01 14.82
N GLY A 253 1.68 -6.35 15.09
CA GLY A 253 2.09 -7.73 15.35
C GLY A 253 2.22 -8.57 14.08
N VAL A 254 2.68 -7.95 12.98
CA VAL A 254 3.02 -8.68 11.75
C VAL A 254 4.14 -9.67 12.02
N GLU A 255 3.98 -10.90 11.54
CA GLU A 255 4.98 -11.97 11.66
C GLU A 255 6.28 -11.59 10.94
N ARG A 256 7.41 -12.04 11.52
CA ARG A 256 8.73 -11.89 10.91
C ARG A 256 9.30 -13.28 10.60
N ILE A 257 9.77 -13.43 9.38
CA ILE A 257 10.36 -14.66 8.85
C ILE A 257 11.88 -14.50 8.91
N GLU A 258 12.47 -14.85 10.05
CA GLU A 258 13.92 -14.69 10.28
C GLU A 258 14.73 -15.85 9.66
N ASP A 259 14.16 -17.04 9.55
CA ASP A 259 14.73 -18.19 8.86
C ASP A 259 14.04 -18.44 7.52
N ASP A 260 14.56 -17.79 6.52
CA ASP A 260 14.03 -17.88 5.15
C ASP A 260 14.13 -19.30 4.55
N ALA A 261 15.13 -20.08 4.96
CA ALA A 261 15.30 -21.46 4.51
C ALA A 261 14.31 -22.44 5.14
N ALA A 262 13.88 -22.16 6.36
CA ALA A 262 12.90 -22.96 7.07
C ALA A 262 11.46 -22.61 6.72
N TRP A 263 11.20 -21.39 6.23
CA TRP A 263 9.84 -20.95 5.92
C TRP A 263 9.22 -21.80 4.81
N ARG A 264 7.97 -22.17 5.02
CA ARG A 264 7.14 -22.88 4.02
C ARG A 264 5.87 -22.08 3.80
N PRO A 265 5.67 -21.51 2.60
CA PRO A 265 4.46 -20.77 2.27
C PRO A 265 3.19 -21.59 2.51
N ARG A 266 2.21 -20.98 3.17
CA ARG A 266 0.90 -21.58 3.43
C ARG A 266 -0.10 -21.10 2.38
N THR A 267 -1.18 -21.85 2.20
CA THR A 267 -2.29 -21.44 1.34
C THR A 267 -3.57 -21.46 2.18
N PHE A 268 -4.23 -20.32 2.25
CA PHE A 268 -5.51 -20.13 2.94
C PHE A 268 -6.63 -20.09 1.90
N ASN A 269 -7.72 -20.81 2.16
CA ASN A 269 -8.82 -20.91 1.21
C ASN A 269 -9.93 -19.93 1.57
N LEU A 270 -10.30 -19.04 0.63
CA LEU A 270 -11.36 -18.04 0.86
C LEU A 270 -12.73 -18.63 1.22
N SER A 271 -13.00 -19.89 0.85
CA SER A 271 -14.25 -20.56 1.20
C SER A 271 -14.30 -21.02 2.66
N GLU A 272 -13.19 -20.95 3.39
CA GLU A 272 -13.10 -21.35 4.78
C GLU A 272 -13.24 -20.13 5.71
N ASP A 273 -14.09 -20.25 6.72
CA ASP A 273 -14.21 -19.22 7.75
C ASP A 273 -12.86 -18.97 8.41
N GLY A 274 -12.54 -17.70 8.66
CA GLY A 274 -11.29 -17.33 9.29
C GLY A 274 -10.07 -17.26 8.37
N SER A 275 -10.19 -17.56 7.07
CA SER A 275 -9.08 -17.56 6.11
C SER A 275 -8.47 -16.17 5.85
N ILE A 276 -9.22 -15.11 6.10
CA ILE A 276 -8.77 -13.71 6.02
C ILE A 276 -8.67 -13.09 7.41
N ASP A 277 -9.62 -13.42 8.26
CA ASP A 277 -9.76 -12.87 9.61
C ASP A 277 -10.13 -13.96 10.59
N MET A 278 -9.19 -14.36 11.44
CA MET A 278 -9.38 -15.40 12.47
C MET A 278 -10.45 -15.05 13.50
N TRP A 279 -10.73 -13.76 13.69
CA TRP A 279 -11.69 -13.28 14.68
C TRP A 279 -13.08 -13.07 14.11
N LEU A 280 -13.24 -13.21 12.77
CA LEU A 280 -14.50 -12.97 12.07
C LEU A 280 -15.08 -11.60 12.44
N GLY A 281 -14.21 -10.59 12.49
CA GLY A 281 -14.56 -9.23 12.85
C GLY A 281 -15.57 -8.60 11.88
N PRO A 282 -16.19 -7.47 12.26
CA PRO A 282 -17.15 -6.81 11.42
C PRO A 282 -16.56 -6.46 10.05
N THR A 283 -17.29 -6.80 8.99
CA THR A 283 -16.94 -6.44 7.62
C THR A 283 -18.12 -5.80 6.92
N GLN A 284 -17.85 -4.74 6.13
CA GLN A 284 -18.84 -4.10 5.27
C GLN A 284 -18.65 -4.50 3.78
N ARG A 285 -18.15 -5.69 3.54
CA ARG A 285 -17.81 -6.22 2.20
C ARG A 285 -19.00 -6.46 1.27
N THR A 286 -20.17 -5.96 1.51
CA THR A 286 -21.31 -6.04 0.58
C THR A 286 -21.14 -5.18 -0.67
N VAL A 287 -20.11 -4.35 -0.74
CA VAL A 287 -19.72 -3.56 -1.91
C VAL A 287 -18.27 -3.92 -2.23
N SER A 288 -17.93 -4.09 -3.51
CA SER A 288 -16.53 -4.23 -3.96
C SER A 288 -15.67 -3.18 -3.26
N GLN A 289 -14.58 -3.61 -2.62
CA GLN A 289 -13.70 -2.68 -1.89
C GLN A 289 -13.37 -1.48 -2.77
N PRO A 290 -13.61 -0.26 -2.31
CA PRO A 290 -13.18 0.90 -3.06
C PRO A 290 -11.67 0.86 -3.16
N GLN A 291 -11.16 0.93 -4.36
CA GLN A 291 -9.74 0.83 -4.66
C GLN A 291 -9.28 2.08 -5.38
N LEU A 292 -8.11 2.58 -5.01
CA LEU A 292 -7.48 3.67 -5.72
C LEU A 292 -6.80 3.11 -6.97
N ARG A 293 -7.33 3.46 -8.13
CA ARG A 293 -6.85 2.96 -9.42
C ARG A 293 -5.82 3.91 -10.03
N ARG A 294 -5.17 3.48 -11.08
CA ARG A 294 -4.30 4.32 -11.88
C ARG A 294 -5.10 5.47 -12.50
N ASP A 295 -4.43 6.58 -12.80
CA ASP A 295 -5.03 7.75 -13.45
C ASP A 295 -5.95 7.38 -14.61
N GLY A 296 -7.14 7.96 -14.61
CA GLY A 296 -8.14 7.75 -15.65
C GLY A 296 -8.92 6.43 -15.57
N GLN A 297 -8.63 5.57 -14.60
CA GLN A 297 -9.28 4.26 -14.45
C GLN A 297 -10.19 4.17 -13.21
N ASN A 298 -10.59 5.28 -12.63
CA ASN A 298 -11.58 5.30 -11.56
C ASN A 298 -12.95 4.88 -12.08
N GLY A 299 -13.31 3.63 -11.89
CA GLY A 299 -14.65 3.14 -12.20
C GLY A 299 -15.66 3.73 -11.20
N SER A 300 -16.72 4.35 -11.70
CA SER A 300 -17.88 4.66 -10.87
C SER A 300 -18.55 3.34 -10.45
N VAL A 301 -18.44 2.97 -9.19
CA VAL A 301 -19.28 1.92 -8.62
C VAL A 301 -20.68 2.49 -8.50
N SER A 302 -21.58 2.11 -9.42
CA SER A 302 -23.00 2.41 -9.26
C SER A 302 -23.54 1.58 -8.10
N VAL A 303 -23.83 2.23 -6.99
CA VAL A 303 -24.58 1.61 -5.89
C VAL A 303 -26.02 1.41 -6.39
N GLY A 304 -26.34 0.20 -6.79
CA GLY A 304 -27.72 -0.19 -7.05
C GLY A 304 -28.54 -0.08 -5.76
N PRO A 305 -29.81 0.35 -5.82
CA PRO A 305 -30.63 0.50 -4.62
C PRO A 305 -30.80 -0.86 -3.93
N SER A 306 -30.53 -0.91 -2.64
CA SER A 306 -30.81 -2.07 -1.79
C SER A 306 -32.33 -2.34 -1.84
N GLN A 307 -32.72 -3.46 -2.40
CA GLN A 307 -34.09 -3.94 -2.24
C GLN A 307 -34.28 -4.39 -0.78
N SER A 308 -34.90 -3.53 -0.01
CA SER A 308 -35.48 -3.90 1.29
C SER A 308 -36.69 -4.83 1.03
N GLY A 309 -36.43 -6.13 1.02
CA GLY A 309 -37.49 -7.15 1.02
C GLY A 309 -38.04 -7.28 2.43
N HIS A 310 -39.09 -6.56 2.74
CA HIS A 310 -40.05 -6.96 3.77
C HIS A 310 -40.93 -8.08 3.18
N GLY A 311 -40.83 -9.25 3.76
CA GLY A 311 -41.70 -10.41 3.44
C GLY A 311 -41.95 -11.21 4.72
N ARG A 312 -43.05 -10.98 5.34
CA ARG A 312 -43.90 -11.71 6.29
C ARG A 312 -43.30 -12.97 6.97
#